data_b848372b1aba6aed91a197d915e341ac
#
_entry.id   b848372b1aba6aed91a197d915e341ac
#
_cell.length_a   1.000
_cell.length_b   1.000
_cell.length_c   1.000
_cell.angle_alpha   90.00
_cell.angle_beta   90.00
_cell.angle_gamma   90.00
#
_symmetry.space_group_name_H-M   'P 1'
#
loop_
_entity.id
_entity.type
_entity.pdbx_description
1 polymer ?
#
loop_
_entity_poly.entity_id
_entity_poly.type
_entity_poly.pdbx_seq_one_letter_code
_entity_poly.pdbx_strand_id
1 'polypeptide(L)'
;MFRNLTLSLADITGEDYIRGLVEGCEFFGTLSRGDADALAHEKISFYPEAVQRRNDELAASVGRQIVSAVNDSNGGAPTDAFRHAENRDASPLGAYGCYRLGEDGKLYLIGKSEHYHASLGHSFPGYRLVDIARRLGVPNATHNNTRGYITRLCEKRIVGYANGISPDDADADARLSEVLSSDKPHVLNRVINLETGSLGVEAGVKMMLRRFYCCSPYPEAPKYAGKTPVFLVMSDTSGGMAGNYHGTTVLTQTFRGLWNGFYNEIEKAGIYKVVPVKPNDIADFEAKIKEYNTGNYKTAGFLHEIVMMNYGALKLTR
;
A
#
# COMPACT_ATOMS: atom_id res chain seq x y z
N MET A 1 17.61 -15.43 -1.50
CA MET A 1 18.05 -15.11 -0.11
C MET A 1 17.92 -13.61 0.07
N PHE A 2 17.25 -13.14 1.12
CA PHE A 2 17.14 -11.70 1.39
C PHE A 2 18.47 -11.18 1.94
N ARG A 3 18.86 -9.97 1.50
CA ARG A 3 20.00 -9.28 2.10
C ARG A 3 19.66 -8.94 3.56
N ASN A 4 20.46 -9.37 4.49
CA ASN A 4 20.29 -8.95 5.88
C ASN A 4 20.83 -7.53 6.07
N LEU A 5 20.03 -6.67 6.67
CA LEU A 5 20.40 -5.34 7.13
C LEU A 5 20.41 -5.33 8.65
N THR A 6 21.34 -4.58 9.24
CA THR A 6 21.38 -4.38 10.70
C THR A 6 21.39 -2.89 10.96
N LEU A 7 20.30 -2.38 11.53
CA LEU A 7 20.08 -0.95 11.74
C LEU A 7 19.52 -0.70 13.15
N SER A 8 19.81 0.48 13.68
CA SER A 8 19.17 1.03 14.87
C SER A 8 18.16 2.11 14.48
N LEU A 9 17.37 2.61 15.44
CA LEU A 9 16.54 3.77 15.21
C LEU A 9 17.37 5.01 14.89
N ALA A 10 18.52 5.17 15.54
CA ALA A 10 19.47 6.25 15.28
C ALA A 10 20.00 6.24 13.84
N ASP A 11 20.34 5.08 13.27
CA ASP A 11 20.78 4.98 11.87
C ASP A 11 19.71 5.46 10.89
N ILE A 12 18.43 5.26 11.22
CA ILE A 12 17.31 5.61 10.35
C ILE A 12 16.96 7.08 10.45
N THR A 13 16.95 7.63 11.68
CA THR A 13 16.39 8.96 11.96
C THR A 13 17.44 10.04 12.13
N GLY A 14 18.69 9.68 12.46
CA GLY A 14 19.79 10.59 12.73
C GLY A 14 19.86 11.04 14.20
N GLU A 15 21.06 11.43 14.62
CA GLU A 15 21.41 11.74 16.01
C GLU A 15 20.65 12.94 16.59
N ASP A 16 20.35 13.96 15.77
CA ASP A 16 19.62 15.15 16.24
C ASP A 16 18.20 14.80 16.68
N TYR A 17 17.54 13.89 15.95
CA TYR A 17 16.21 13.41 16.34
C TYR A 17 16.26 12.56 17.61
N ILE A 18 17.26 11.67 17.71
CA ILE A 18 17.47 10.81 18.89
C ILE A 18 17.74 11.65 20.13
N ARG A 19 18.59 12.67 20.05
CA ARG A 19 18.86 13.58 21.16
C ARG A 19 17.57 14.17 21.71
N GLY A 20 16.68 14.68 20.84
CA GLY A 20 15.39 15.22 21.25
C GLY A 20 14.49 14.18 21.93
N LEU A 21 14.48 12.93 21.44
CA LEU A 21 13.72 11.84 22.07
C LEU A 21 14.28 11.49 23.45
N VAL A 22 15.60 11.38 23.58
CA VAL A 22 16.29 11.04 24.86
C VAL A 22 16.02 12.12 25.91
N GLU A 23 16.16 13.39 25.56
CA GLU A 23 15.82 14.52 26.44
C GLU A 23 14.33 14.54 26.81
N GLY A 24 13.45 14.20 25.88
CA GLY A 24 12.02 14.04 26.13
C GLY A 24 11.71 12.92 27.10
N CYS A 25 12.34 11.74 26.96
CA CYS A 25 12.18 10.62 27.91
C CYS A 25 12.60 11.01 29.32
N GLU A 26 13.74 11.69 29.47
CA GLU A 26 14.24 12.18 30.76
C GLU A 26 13.27 13.20 31.38
N PHE A 27 12.80 14.17 30.59
CA PHE A 27 11.83 15.17 31.02
C PHE A 27 10.51 14.56 31.50
N PHE A 28 9.98 13.58 30.78
CA PHE A 28 8.74 12.87 31.15
C PHE A 28 8.93 11.83 32.26
N GLY A 29 10.17 11.51 32.65
CA GLY A 29 10.47 10.48 33.64
C GLY A 29 10.13 9.06 33.19
N THR A 30 10.06 8.81 31.88
CA THR A 30 9.70 7.49 31.32
C THR A 30 10.88 6.54 31.23
N LEU A 31 12.06 7.05 30.94
CA LEU A 31 13.35 6.34 30.89
C LEU A 31 14.46 7.25 31.41
N SER A 32 15.53 6.66 31.97
CA SER A 32 16.76 7.41 32.20
C SER A 32 17.41 7.80 30.87
N ARG A 33 18.20 8.88 30.85
CA ARG A 33 18.93 9.32 29.66
C ARG A 33 19.77 8.21 29.05
N GLY A 34 20.50 7.47 29.90
CA GLY A 34 21.36 6.36 29.45
C GLY A 34 20.57 5.19 28.85
N ASP A 35 19.43 4.81 29.48
CA ASP A 35 18.59 3.73 28.96
C ASP A 35 17.91 4.12 27.64
N ALA A 36 17.44 5.35 27.52
CA ALA A 36 16.83 5.86 26.30
C ALA A 36 17.83 5.90 25.15
N ASP A 37 19.06 6.39 25.41
CA ASP A 37 20.15 6.43 24.43
C ASP A 37 20.57 5.03 23.97
N ALA A 38 20.81 4.12 24.92
CA ALA A 38 21.15 2.72 24.62
C ALA A 38 20.06 2.04 23.78
N LEU A 39 18.80 2.30 24.08
CA LEU A 39 17.65 1.74 23.37
C LEU A 39 17.56 2.28 21.92
N ALA A 40 17.81 3.58 21.72
CA ALA A 40 17.79 4.21 20.39
C ALA A 40 18.91 3.68 19.46
N HIS A 41 20.03 3.26 20.06
CA HIS A 41 21.19 2.71 19.34
C HIS A 41 21.22 1.17 19.28
N GLU A 42 20.22 0.48 19.86
CA GLU A 42 20.10 -0.98 19.75
C GLU A 42 20.07 -1.42 18.30
N LYS A 43 21.06 -2.22 17.87
CA LYS A 43 21.18 -2.71 16.49
C LYS A 43 20.28 -3.93 16.26
N ILE A 44 19.38 -3.82 15.31
CA ILE A 44 18.43 -4.88 14.97
C ILE A 44 18.81 -5.47 13.62
N SER A 45 19.04 -6.78 13.60
CA SER A 45 19.23 -7.57 12.38
C SER A 45 17.87 -7.92 11.78
N PHE A 46 17.61 -7.55 10.54
CA PHE A 46 16.27 -7.65 9.92
C PHE A 46 15.94 -9.06 9.44
N TYR A 47 16.91 -9.72 8.81
CA TYR A 47 16.76 -11.10 8.30
C TYR A 47 17.95 -11.96 8.68
N PRO A 48 18.20 -12.23 9.97
CA PRO A 48 19.27 -13.12 10.38
C PRO A 48 19.10 -14.51 9.76
N GLU A 49 20.19 -15.21 9.55
CA GLU A 49 20.19 -16.53 8.91
C GLU A 49 19.26 -17.54 9.61
N ALA A 50 19.16 -17.45 10.94
CA ALA A 50 18.27 -18.32 11.70
C ALA A 50 16.78 -18.13 11.33
N VAL A 51 16.36 -16.89 11.05
CA VAL A 51 14.98 -16.58 10.60
C VAL A 51 14.76 -17.11 9.18
N GLN A 52 15.71 -16.92 8.27
CA GLN A 52 15.64 -17.42 6.90
C GLN A 52 15.54 -18.96 6.89
N ARG A 53 16.43 -19.63 7.62
CA ARG A 53 16.43 -21.10 7.76
C ARG A 53 15.10 -21.59 8.35
N ARG A 54 14.56 -20.90 9.38
CA ARG A 54 13.28 -21.29 9.97
C ARG A 54 12.12 -21.18 8.97
N ASN A 55 12.09 -20.16 8.14
CA ASN A 55 11.10 -20.05 7.05
C ASN A 55 11.21 -21.24 6.07
N ASP A 56 12.42 -21.62 5.68
CA ASP A 56 12.64 -22.75 4.75
C ASP A 56 12.19 -24.08 5.38
N GLU A 57 12.49 -24.31 6.65
CA GLU A 57 12.04 -25.51 7.39
C GLU A 57 10.51 -25.62 7.45
N LEU A 58 9.82 -24.52 7.66
CA LEU A 58 8.35 -24.50 7.78
C LEU A 58 7.65 -24.87 6.47
N ALA A 59 8.29 -24.65 5.33
CA ALA A 59 7.72 -25.01 4.02
C ALA A 59 7.30 -26.48 3.94
N ALA A 60 8.09 -27.38 4.50
CA ALA A 60 7.81 -28.82 4.52
C ALA A 60 6.61 -29.22 5.42
N SER A 61 6.11 -28.29 6.22
CA SER A 61 5.00 -28.52 7.16
C SER A 61 3.67 -27.92 6.67
N VAL A 62 3.64 -27.27 5.53
CA VAL A 62 2.41 -26.69 4.95
C VAL A 62 1.38 -27.79 4.71
N GLY A 63 0.14 -27.53 5.14
CA GLY A 63 -0.98 -28.49 5.09
C GLY A 63 -1.01 -29.50 6.24
N ARG A 64 0.05 -29.60 7.06
CA ARG A 64 0.09 -30.54 8.20
C ARG A 64 -0.60 -29.97 9.43
N GLN A 65 -1.17 -30.86 10.23
CA GLN A 65 -1.67 -30.57 11.57
C GLN A 65 -0.47 -30.30 12.50
N ILE A 66 -0.40 -29.10 13.06
CA ILE A 66 0.71 -28.65 13.91
C ILE A 66 0.26 -28.56 15.39
N VAL A 67 -0.93 -28.01 15.60
CA VAL A 67 -1.54 -27.89 16.94
C VAL A 67 -2.97 -28.40 16.91
N SER A 68 -3.57 -28.57 18.07
CA SER A 68 -5.00 -28.92 18.17
C SER A 68 -5.87 -27.79 17.61
N ALA A 69 -6.97 -28.16 16.98
CA ALA A 69 -7.96 -27.20 16.51
C ALA A 69 -8.59 -26.41 17.66
N VAL A 70 -8.96 -25.17 17.41
CA VAL A 70 -9.76 -24.36 18.34
C VAL A 70 -11.23 -24.66 18.10
N ASN A 71 -11.81 -25.48 18.97
CA ASN A 71 -13.18 -26.02 18.79
C ASN A 71 -14.28 -25.03 19.19
N ASP A 72 -13.97 -24.10 20.07
CA ASP A 72 -14.92 -23.13 20.60
C ASP A 72 -14.42 -21.71 20.31
N SER A 73 -14.46 -21.32 19.04
CA SER A 73 -14.14 -19.96 18.67
C SER A 73 -15.39 -19.07 18.75
N ASN A 74 -15.24 -17.89 19.30
CA ASN A 74 -16.30 -16.88 19.35
C ASN A 74 -16.80 -16.56 17.94
N GLY A 75 -18.08 -16.80 17.66
CA GLY A 75 -18.67 -16.65 16.32
C GLY A 75 -18.70 -15.21 15.79
N GLY A 76 -18.36 -14.22 16.61
CA GLY A 76 -18.40 -12.81 16.22
C GLY A 76 -19.82 -12.34 15.85
N ALA A 77 -19.90 -11.20 15.15
CA ALA A 77 -21.16 -10.63 14.69
C ALA A 77 -21.04 -10.13 13.23
N PRO A 78 -20.62 -10.97 12.27
CA PRO A 78 -20.49 -10.55 10.88
C PRO A 78 -21.86 -10.34 10.24
N THR A 79 -21.92 -9.53 9.18
CA THR A 79 -23.08 -9.48 8.28
C THR A 79 -23.26 -10.83 7.57
N ASP A 80 -24.44 -11.10 7.02
CA ASP A 80 -24.70 -12.36 6.33
C ASP A 80 -23.75 -12.61 5.17
N ALA A 81 -23.38 -11.57 4.43
CA ALA A 81 -22.40 -11.68 3.34
C ALA A 81 -21.03 -12.14 3.83
N PHE A 82 -20.54 -11.59 4.94
CA PHE A 82 -19.25 -12.02 5.53
C PHE A 82 -19.34 -13.41 6.16
N ARG A 83 -20.46 -13.75 6.79
CA ARG A 83 -20.68 -15.08 7.35
C ARG A 83 -20.59 -16.18 6.28
N HIS A 84 -21.17 -15.95 5.09
CA HIS A 84 -21.07 -16.89 3.98
C HIS A 84 -19.69 -16.98 3.34
N ALA A 85 -18.88 -15.92 3.44
CA ALA A 85 -17.52 -15.88 2.91
C ALA A 85 -16.45 -16.31 3.92
N GLU A 86 -16.80 -16.45 5.20
CA GLU A 86 -15.88 -16.78 6.27
C GLU A 86 -15.34 -18.21 6.10
N ASN A 87 -14.02 -18.35 6.13
CA ASN A 87 -13.33 -19.62 6.23
C ASN A 87 -12.64 -19.72 7.59
N ARG A 88 -13.34 -20.23 8.57
CA ARG A 88 -12.88 -20.31 9.96
C ARG A 88 -11.69 -21.24 10.13
N ASP A 89 -11.63 -22.35 9.39
CA ASP A 89 -10.52 -23.29 9.47
C ASP A 89 -9.19 -22.59 9.13
N ALA A 90 -9.22 -21.68 8.16
CA ALA A 90 -8.07 -20.90 7.74
C ALA A 90 -7.91 -19.56 8.48
N SER A 91 -8.80 -19.21 9.42
CA SER A 91 -8.66 -18.01 10.25
C SER A 91 -7.36 -18.06 11.07
N PRO A 92 -6.58 -16.97 11.13
CA PRO A 92 -5.25 -17.00 11.70
C PRO A 92 -5.27 -17.11 13.23
N LEU A 93 -4.77 -18.23 13.75
CA LEU A 93 -4.49 -18.45 15.17
C LEU A 93 -3.12 -17.86 15.57
N GLY A 94 -2.14 -18.01 14.70
CA GLY A 94 -0.79 -17.48 14.86
C GLY A 94 -0.04 -17.49 13.54
N ALA A 95 1.08 -16.76 13.46
CA ALA A 95 1.81 -16.66 12.20
C ALA A 95 3.31 -16.40 12.39
N TYR A 96 4.11 -16.81 11.39
CA TYR A 96 5.55 -16.60 11.32
C TYR A 96 5.99 -16.49 9.86
N GLY A 97 6.75 -15.45 9.52
CA GLY A 97 7.17 -15.23 8.13
C GLY A 97 5.98 -15.17 7.18
N CYS A 98 5.99 -15.99 6.15
CA CYS A 98 4.90 -16.13 5.18
C CYS A 98 3.92 -17.29 5.52
N TYR A 99 3.95 -17.81 6.74
CA TYR A 99 3.10 -18.90 7.19
C TYR A 99 2.15 -18.45 8.30
N ARG A 100 1.01 -19.12 8.39
CA ARG A 100 0.06 -18.99 9.48
C ARG A 100 -0.48 -20.34 9.92
N LEU A 101 -0.82 -20.45 11.18
CA LEU A 101 -1.66 -21.51 11.72
C LEU A 101 -3.12 -21.09 11.59
N GLY A 102 -3.95 -21.94 11.01
CA GLY A 102 -5.40 -21.78 11.03
C GLY A 102 -6.02 -22.20 12.38
N GLU A 103 -7.27 -21.81 12.63
CA GLU A 103 -8.02 -22.28 13.80
C GLU A 103 -8.23 -23.81 13.77
N ASP A 104 -8.16 -24.43 12.60
CA ASP A 104 -8.12 -25.89 12.45
C ASP A 104 -6.79 -26.53 12.90
N GLY A 105 -5.80 -25.72 13.25
CA GLY A 105 -4.48 -26.13 13.72
C GLY A 105 -3.50 -26.51 12.62
N LYS A 106 -3.84 -26.36 11.34
CA LYS A 106 -2.93 -26.63 10.23
C LYS A 106 -2.08 -25.43 9.85
N LEU A 107 -0.91 -25.73 9.27
CA LEU A 107 -0.03 -24.69 8.73
C LEU A 107 -0.41 -24.35 7.29
N TYR A 108 -0.59 -23.06 7.02
CA TYR A 108 -0.90 -22.52 5.69
C TYR A 108 0.21 -21.61 5.19
N LEU A 109 0.48 -21.64 3.89
CA LEU A 109 1.25 -20.61 3.20
C LEU A 109 0.34 -19.41 2.93
N ILE A 110 0.79 -18.20 3.30
CA ILE A 110 0.04 -16.97 3.08
C ILE A 110 0.29 -16.49 1.65
N GLY A 111 -0.75 -16.55 0.80
CA GLY A 111 -0.69 -16.04 -0.57
C GLY A 111 -1.02 -14.54 -0.68
N LYS A 112 -1.51 -13.92 0.40
CA LYS A 112 -2.07 -12.57 0.41
C LYS A 112 -1.80 -11.90 1.75
N SER A 113 -0.73 -11.11 1.83
CA SER A 113 -0.24 -10.54 3.09
C SER A 113 -0.84 -9.17 3.42
N GLU A 114 -1.40 -8.45 2.46
CA GLU A 114 -1.93 -7.10 2.66
C GLU A 114 -3.07 -7.03 3.68
N HIS A 115 -3.87 -8.08 3.80
CA HIS A 115 -4.96 -8.16 4.77
C HIS A 115 -4.47 -8.43 6.20
N TYR A 116 -3.20 -8.79 6.37
CA TYR A 116 -2.61 -9.13 7.67
C TYR A 116 -1.60 -8.08 8.15
N HIS A 117 -1.41 -6.99 7.38
CA HIS A 117 -0.43 -5.94 7.68
C HIS A 117 1.00 -6.47 7.95
N ALA A 118 1.38 -7.52 7.25
CA ALA A 118 2.64 -8.23 7.42
C ALA A 118 3.44 -8.35 6.11
N SER A 119 3.59 -7.24 5.37
CA SER A 119 4.31 -7.20 4.09
C SER A 119 5.77 -7.66 4.18
N LEU A 120 6.40 -7.59 5.36
CA LEU A 120 7.74 -8.08 5.65
C LEU A 120 7.74 -9.47 6.31
N GLY A 121 6.58 -10.10 6.42
CA GLY A 121 6.36 -11.35 7.14
C GLY A 121 5.96 -11.14 8.60
N HIS A 122 5.23 -12.12 9.14
CA HIS A 122 4.88 -12.14 10.56
C HIS A 122 6.13 -12.41 11.40
N SER A 123 6.19 -11.84 12.58
CA SER A 123 7.34 -11.94 13.48
C SER A 123 8.66 -11.44 12.87
N PHE A 124 8.57 -10.52 11.89
CA PHE A 124 9.73 -9.89 11.30
C PHE A 124 10.58 -9.20 12.38
N PRO A 125 11.88 -9.54 12.51
CA PRO A 125 12.71 -9.01 13.60
C PRO A 125 12.81 -7.49 13.61
N GLY A 126 12.75 -6.84 12.44
CA GLY A 126 12.75 -5.37 12.30
C GLY A 126 11.58 -4.68 13.00
N TYR A 127 10.49 -5.36 13.35
CA TYR A 127 9.41 -4.79 14.16
C TYR A 127 9.86 -4.41 15.56
N ARG A 128 11.00 -4.93 16.03
CA ARG A 128 11.64 -4.47 17.27
C ARG A 128 11.88 -2.95 17.26
N LEU A 129 12.16 -2.34 16.10
CA LEU A 129 12.30 -0.88 15.97
C LEU A 129 10.99 -0.13 16.25
N VAL A 130 9.84 -0.74 15.97
CA VAL A 130 8.51 -0.17 16.32
C VAL A 130 8.32 -0.17 17.84
N ASP A 131 8.73 -1.25 18.52
CA ASP A 131 8.66 -1.34 19.98
C ASP A 131 9.63 -0.35 20.64
N ILE A 132 10.83 -0.20 20.09
CA ILE A 132 11.80 0.80 20.53
C ILE A 132 11.23 2.21 20.39
N ALA A 133 10.71 2.55 19.22
CA ALA A 133 10.10 3.86 18.97
C ALA A 133 8.94 4.15 19.95
N ARG A 134 8.09 3.14 20.20
CA ARG A 134 7.00 3.27 21.17
C ARG A 134 7.50 3.51 22.59
N ARG A 135 8.52 2.79 23.05
CA ARG A 135 9.15 2.97 24.36
C ARG A 135 9.81 4.34 24.51
N LEU A 136 10.36 4.89 23.44
CA LEU A 136 10.92 6.24 23.39
C LEU A 136 9.86 7.34 23.23
N GLY A 137 8.56 6.98 23.25
CA GLY A 137 7.47 7.94 23.18
C GLY A 137 7.24 8.55 21.79
N VAL A 138 7.72 7.92 20.72
CA VAL A 138 7.46 8.40 19.34
C VAL A 138 5.98 8.26 19.04
N PRO A 139 5.25 9.36 18.78
CA PRO A 139 3.83 9.30 18.49
C PRO A 139 3.57 8.86 17.06
N ASN A 140 2.46 8.16 16.84
CA ASN A 140 1.95 7.93 15.49
C ASN A 140 1.20 9.19 15.01
N ALA A 141 1.91 10.09 14.34
CA ALA A 141 1.39 11.37 13.89
C ALA A 141 1.38 11.43 12.34
N THR A 142 0.24 11.06 11.77
CA THR A 142 0.02 10.99 10.31
C THR A 142 -0.87 12.08 9.74
N HIS A 143 -1.53 12.88 10.60
CA HIS A 143 -2.41 13.97 10.17
C HIS A 143 -1.66 15.05 9.38
N ASN A 144 -2.30 15.63 8.37
CA ASN A 144 -1.69 16.58 7.43
C ASN A 144 -0.94 17.75 8.09
N ASN A 145 -1.47 18.28 9.20
CA ASN A 145 -0.88 19.45 9.88
C ASN A 145 0.15 19.07 10.95
N THR A 146 0.15 17.82 11.39
CA THR A 146 0.95 17.34 12.52
C THR A 146 1.72 16.07 12.20
N ARG A 147 2.08 15.86 10.91
CA ARG A 147 2.90 14.70 10.52
C ARG A 147 4.21 14.68 11.28
N GLY A 148 4.44 13.56 11.99
CA GLY A 148 5.67 13.34 12.75
C GLY A 148 6.92 13.25 11.85
N TYR A 149 8.08 13.35 12.48
CA TYR A 149 9.37 13.30 11.78
C TYR A 149 9.54 12.00 10.98
N ILE A 150 9.25 10.85 11.59
CA ILE A 150 9.39 9.53 10.93
C ILE A 150 8.45 9.42 9.72
N THR A 151 7.21 9.93 9.81
CA THR A 151 6.28 9.97 8.68
C THR A 151 6.86 10.79 7.52
N ARG A 152 7.38 11.98 7.79
CA ARG A 152 8.02 12.84 6.77
C ARG A 152 9.28 12.21 6.19
N LEU A 153 10.06 11.51 6.99
CA LEU A 153 11.23 10.77 6.52
C LEU A 153 10.82 9.63 5.58
N CYS A 154 9.79 8.87 5.92
CA CYS A 154 9.23 7.83 5.05
C CYS A 154 8.75 8.41 3.71
N GLU A 155 7.99 9.52 3.73
CA GLU A 155 7.55 10.22 2.53
C GLU A 155 8.75 10.63 1.64
N LYS A 156 9.78 11.20 2.26
CA LYS A 156 11.02 11.58 1.56
C LYS A 156 11.69 10.39 0.88
N ARG A 157 11.78 9.24 1.57
CA ARG A 157 12.37 8.00 1.02
C ARG A 157 11.54 7.42 -0.11
N ILE A 158 10.21 7.44 -0.01
CA ILE A 158 9.30 7.00 -1.09
C ILE A 158 9.51 7.84 -2.34
N VAL A 159 9.61 9.17 -2.20
CA VAL A 159 9.92 10.07 -3.34
C VAL A 159 11.27 9.71 -3.96
N GLY A 160 12.30 9.46 -3.14
CA GLY A 160 13.61 9.03 -3.63
C GLY A 160 13.51 7.78 -4.50
N TYR A 161 12.95 6.71 -3.96
CA TYR A 161 12.79 5.45 -4.69
C TYR A 161 11.94 5.58 -5.96
N ALA A 162 10.87 6.38 -5.92
CA ALA A 162 10.03 6.63 -7.09
C ALA A 162 10.78 7.34 -8.23
N ASN A 163 11.87 8.05 -7.90
CA ASN A 163 12.75 8.73 -8.88
C ASN A 163 14.09 7.99 -9.09
N GLY A 164 14.21 6.74 -8.68
CA GLY A 164 15.42 5.93 -8.86
C GLY A 164 16.61 6.40 -8.05
N ILE A 165 16.37 7.01 -6.89
CA ILE A 165 17.41 7.48 -5.98
C ILE A 165 17.49 6.52 -4.78
N SER A 166 18.61 5.80 -4.66
CA SER A 166 18.88 4.99 -3.47
C SER A 166 19.49 5.85 -2.35
N PRO A 167 19.14 5.58 -1.08
CA PRO A 167 19.86 6.22 0.04
C PRO A 167 21.37 5.98 0.06
N ASP A 168 21.82 4.92 -0.60
CA ASP A 168 23.24 4.52 -0.69
C ASP A 168 23.99 5.26 -1.82
N ASP A 169 23.30 6.04 -2.67
CA ASP A 169 23.94 6.81 -3.74
C ASP A 169 24.74 7.97 -3.14
N ALA A 170 25.94 8.20 -3.64
CA ALA A 170 26.84 9.25 -3.11
C ALA A 170 26.25 10.68 -3.23
N ASP A 171 25.35 10.90 -4.20
CA ASP A 171 24.69 12.17 -4.50
C ASP A 171 23.20 12.18 -4.11
N ALA A 172 22.74 11.18 -3.34
CA ALA A 172 21.33 10.96 -3.01
C ALA A 172 20.62 12.21 -2.47
N ASP A 173 21.24 12.89 -1.50
CA ASP A 173 20.61 14.06 -0.87
C ASP A 173 20.49 15.26 -1.82
N ALA A 174 21.47 15.49 -2.69
CA ALA A 174 21.44 16.57 -3.68
C ALA A 174 20.36 16.31 -4.74
N ARG A 175 20.32 15.11 -5.32
CA ARG A 175 19.31 14.70 -6.28
C ARG A 175 17.91 14.73 -5.70
N LEU A 176 17.75 14.25 -4.46
CA LEU A 176 16.47 14.25 -3.78
C LEU A 176 15.98 15.66 -3.49
N SER A 177 16.87 16.58 -3.11
CA SER A 177 16.55 17.99 -2.92
C SER A 177 16.08 18.66 -4.22
N GLU A 178 16.72 18.35 -5.36
CA GLU A 178 16.30 18.81 -6.68
C GLU A 178 14.89 18.30 -7.03
N VAL A 179 14.62 16.99 -6.81
CA VAL A 179 13.30 16.41 -7.07
C VAL A 179 12.24 17.06 -6.19
N LEU A 180 12.48 17.20 -4.88
CA LEU A 180 11.52 17.75 -3.94
C LEU A 180 11.17 19.23 -4.20
N SER A 181 12.11 20.00 -4.75
CA SER A 181 11.93 21.42 -5.10
C SER A 181 11.40 21.63 -6.53
N SER A 182 11.30 20.56 -7.33
CA SER A 182 10.86 20.66 -8.72
C SER A 182 9.38 21.02 -8.83
N ASP A 183 9.07 22.00 -9.66
CA ASP A 183 7.74 22.37 -10.12
C ASP A 183 7.42 21.88 -11.53
N LYS A 184 8.36 21.14 -12.15
CA LYS A 184 8.19 20.56 -13.49
C LYS A 184 7.03 19.56 -13.52
N PRO A 185 6.24 19.51 -14.62
CA PRO A 185 5.20 18.51 -14.76
C PRO A 185 5.80 17.10 -14.83
N HIS A 186 5.02 16.12 -14.34
CA HIS A 186 5.37 14.69 -14.37
C HIS A 186 6.55 14.28 -13.46
N VAL A 187 6.94 15.10 -12.51
CA VAL A 187 7.89 14.72 -11.45
C VAL A 187 7.12 14.20 -10.24
N LEU A 188 7.47 12.98 -9.79
CA LEU A 188 6.87 12.33 -8.61
C LEU A 188 7.53 12.85 -7.33
N ASN A 189 7.17 14.05 -6.89
CA ASN A 189 7.84 14.77 -5.81
C ASN A 189 7.00 14.95 -4.54
N ARG A 190 5.85 14.30 -4.43
CA ARG A 190 4.95 14.37 -3.27
C ARG A 190 4.34 13.01 -2.97
N VAL A 191 4.01 12.81 -1.71
CA VAL A 191 3.30 11.63 -1.20
C VAL A 191 2.05 12.10 -0.45
N ILE A 192 0.96 11.38 -0.64
CA ILE A 192 -0.28 11.54 0.13
C ILE A 192 -0.47 10.26 0.92
N ASN A 193 -0.44 10.34 2.24
CA ASN A 193 -0.72 9.22 3.13
C ASN A 193 -2.22 9.09 3.34
N LEU A 194 -2.75 7.89 3.09
CA LEU A 194 -4.15 7.55 3.25
C LEU A 194 -4.28 6.20 3.96
N GLU A 195 -5.39 6.00 4.65
CA GLU A 195 -5.59 4.87 5.56
C GLU A 195 -5.74 3.53 4.84
N THR A 196 -6.17 3.53 3.57
CA THR A 196 -6.43 2.30 2.81
C THR A 196 -6.10 2.48 1.33
N GLY A 197 -5.84 1.34 0.63
CA GLY A 197 -5.69 1.32 -0.83
C GLY A 197 -6.92 1.85 -1.56
N SER A 198 -8.14 1.59 -1.05
CA SER A 198 -9.39 2.13 -1.62
C SER A 198 -9.38 3.66 -1.65
N LEU A 199 -8.98 4.31 -0.56
CA LEU A 199 -8.87 5.76 -0.48
C LEU A 199 -7.71 6.28 -1.34
N GLY A 200 -6.61 5.49 -1.47
CA GLY A 200 -5.50 5.82 -2.36
C GLY A 200 -5.94 5.87 -3.83
N VAL A 201 -6.69 4.88 -4.29
CA VAL A 201 -7.25 4.86 -5.66
C VAL A 201 -8.23 6.02 -5.84
N GLU A 202 -9.13 6.24 -4.89
CA GLU A 202 -10.10 7.33 -4.95
C GLU A 202 -9.44 8.71 -5.00
N ALA A 203 -8.38 8.93 -4.22
CA ALA A 203 -7.59 10.17 -4.30
C ALA A 203 -6.94 10.34 -5.68
N GLY A 204 -6.38 9.27 -6.26
CA GLY A 204 -5.85 9.28 -7.63
C GLY A 204 -6.92 9.67 -8.64
N VAL A 205 -8.11 9.06 -8.56
CA VAL A 205 -9.25 9.39 -9.44
C VAL A 205 -9.69 10.84 -9.25
N LYS A 206 -9.78 11.34 -8.03
CA LYS A 206 -10.10 12.77 -7.76
C LYS A 206 -9.09 13.71 -8.43
N MET A 207 -7.79 13.42 -8.34
CA MET A 207 -6.77 14.23 -9.02
C MET A 207 -6.90 14.17 -10.54
N MET A 208 -7.23 13.02 -11.12
CA MET A 208 -7.50 12.88 -12.55
C MET A 208 -8.74 13.68 -12.95
N LEU A 209 -9.84 13.56 -12.22
CA LEU A 209 -11.10 14.28 -12.46
C LEU A 209 -10.94 15.80 -12.35
N ARG A 210 -10.05 16.30 -11.48
CA ARG A 210 -9.75 17.73 -11.37
C ARG A 210 -9.28 18.36 -12.69
N ARG A 211 -8.76 17.57 -13.61
CA ARG A 211 -8.35 18.04 -14.94
C ARG A 211 -9.55 18.27 -15.88
N PHE A 212 -10.74 17.83 -15.50
CA PHE A 212 -11.98 17.91 -16.28
C PHE A 212 -13.04 18.78 -15.62
N TYR A 213 -13.07 18.82 -14.28
CA TYR A 213 -14.10 19.48 -13.50
C TYR A 213 -13.51 20.49 -12.54
N CYS A 214 -14.24 21.59 -12.34
CA CYS A 214 -13.93 22.54 -11.28
C CYS A 214 -14.13 21.91 -9.92
N CYS A 215 -13.32 22.29 -8.95
CA CYS A 215 -13.54 21.95 -7.54
C CYS A 215 -13.13 23.13 -6.65
N SER A 216 -13.93 23.40 -5.63
CA SER A 216 -13.56 24.37 -4.61
C SER A 216 -12.43 23.79 -3.72
N PRO A 217 -11.41 24.58 -3.33
CA PRO A 217 -11.26 26.01 -3.50
C PRO A 217 -10.44 26.44 -4.74
N TYR A 218 -10.27 25.59 -5.74
CA TYR A 218 -9.44 25.84 -6.92
C TYR A 218 -10.28 26.38 -8.07
N PRO A 219 -10.31 27.72 -8.30
CA PRO A 219 -11.19 28.36 -9.28
C PRO A 219 -10.71 28.26 -10.72
N GLU A 220 -9.46 27.82 -10.95
CA GLU A 220 -8.89 27.76 -12.29
C GLU A 220 -9.66 26.79 -13.18
N ALA A 221 -9.86 27.17 -14.43
CA ALA A 221 -10.51 26.33 -15.42
C ALA A 221 -9.75 25.00 -15.59
N PRO A 222 -10.44 23.85 -15.60
CA PRO A 222 -9.79 22.56 -15.83
C PRO A 222 -9.18 22.48 -17.22
N LYS A 223 -8.03 21.82 -17.36
CA LYS A 223 -7.31 21.66 -18.62
C LYS A 223 -8.17 21.05 -19.74
N TYR A 224 -9.08 20.14 -19.38
CA TYR A 224 -9.96 19.42 -20.29
C TYR A 224 -11.44 19.71 -20.05
N ALA A 225 -11.76 20.95 -19.69
CA ALA A 225 -13.15 21.37 -19.50
C ALA A 225 -14.00 21.02 -20.73
N GLY A 226 -15.20 20.49 -20.50
CA GLY A 226 -16.13 20.09 -21.56
C GLY A 226 -15.81 18.75 -22.24
N LYS A 227 -14.72 18.06 -21.84
CA LYS A 227 -14.44 16.67 -22.26
C LYS A 227 -14.97 15.67 -21.23
N THR A 228 -15.41 14.51 -21.72
CA THR A 228 -15.76 13.37 -20.85
C THR A 228 -14.48 12.60 -20.51
N PRO A 229 -14.12 12.46 -19.23
CA PRO A 229 -12.97 11.66 -18.79
C PRO A 229 -13.21 10.17 -19.06
N VAL A 230 -12.20 9.48 -19.59
CA VAL A 230 -12.23 8.04 -19.83
C VAL A 230 -11.14 7.37 -18.97
N PHE A 231 -11.57 6.45 -18.13
CA PHE A 231 -10.68 5.62 -17.33
C PHE A 231 -10.51 4.26 -17.99
N LEU A 232 -9.28 3.91 -18.31
CA LEU A 232 -8.95 2.57 -18.76
C LEU A 232 -8.70 1.68 -17.56
N VAL A 233 -9.20 0.44 -17.60
CA VAL A 233 -9.02 -0.56 -16.53
C VAL A 233 -8.62 -1.89 -17.17
N MET A 234 -7.91 -2.76 -16.44
CA MET A 234 -7.66 -4.11 -16.93
C MET A 234 -8.93 -4.93 -17.01
N SER A 235 -9.18 -5.53 -18.15
CA SER A 235 -10.28 -6.45 -18.33
C SER A 235 -10.03 -7.79 -17.65
N ASP A 236 -11.12 -8.48 -17.35
CA ASP A 236 -11.12 -9.90 -17.05
C ASP A 236 -10.99 -10.74 -18.32
N THR A 237 -10.93 -12.06 -18.15
CA THR A 237 -10.81 -13.01 -19.28
C THR A 237 -12.02 -13.03 -20.24
N SER A 238 -13.16 -12.51 -19.78
CA SER A 238 -14.38 -12.37 -20.58
C SER A 238 -14.50 -10.99 -21.27
N GLY A 239 -13.50 -10.13 -21.09
CA GLY A 239 -13.53 -8.75 -21.60
C GLY A 239 -14.33 -7.76 -20.75
N GLY A 240 -14.80 -8.19 -19.57
CA GLY A 240 -15.47 -7.33 -18.58
C GLY A 240 -14.50 -6.49 -17.76
N MET A 241 -15.02 -5.66 -16.84
CA MET A 241 -14.24 -4.73 -16.03
C MET A 241 -13.74 -5.31 -14.69
N ALA A 242 -13.96 -6.59 -14.42
CA ALA A 242 -13.67 -7.19 -13.12
C ALA A 242 -12.21 -7.63 -12.93
N GLY A 243 -11.32 -7.35 -13.89
CA GLY A 243 -9.91 -7.78 -13.87
C GLY A 243 -9.12 -7.27 -12.68
N ASN A 244 -9.37 -6.04 -12.23
CA ASN A 244 -8.66 -5.43 -11.11
C ASN A 244 -9.54 -5.24 -9.88
N TYR A 245 -8.90 -5.25 -8.71
CA TYR A 245 -9.50 -4.80 -7.46
C TYR A 245 -9.08 -3.36 -7.16
N HIS A 246 -9.99 -2.42 -7.36
CA HIS A 246 -9.69 -0.99 -7.15
C HIS A 246 -10.11 -0.47 -5.77
N GLY A 247 -10.70 -1.31 -4.94
CA GLY A 247 -11.19 -0.93 -3.61
C GLY A 247 -12.69 -1.15 -3.43
N THR A 248 -13.21 -0.68 -2.29
CA THR A 248 -14.58 -0.95 -1.80
C THR A 248 -15.49 0.27 -1.79
N THR A 249 -15.03 1.46 -2.17
CA THR A 249 -15.89 2.63 -2.29
C THR A 249 -16.81 2.49 -3.50
N VAL A 250 -17.96 3.15 -3.49
CA VAL A 250 -18.89 3.11 -4.63
C VAL A 250 -18.19 3.53 -5.91
N LEU A 251 -17.37 4.60 -5.85
CA LEU A 251 -16.63 5.09 -7.01
C LEU A 251 -15.66 4.01 -7.56
N THR A 252 -14.83 3.42 -6.71
CA THR A 252 -13.86 2.39 -7.16
C THR A 252 -14.54 1.13 -7.66
N GLN A 253 -15.71 0.79 -7.14
CA GLN A 253 -16.49 -0.36 -7.58
C GLN A 253 -17.15 -0.17 -8.94
N THR A 254 -17.48 1.06 -9.35
CA THR A 254 -17.94 1.31 -10.72
C THR A 254 -16.88 0.96 -11.76
N PHE A 255 -15.58 1.08 -11.42
CA PHE A 255 -14.46 0.68 -12.29
C PHE A 255 -14.31 -0.85 -12.44
N ARG A 256 -15.04 -1.62 -11.66
CA ARG A 256 -15.09 -3.09 -11.74
C ARG A 256 -16.36 -3.62 -12.40
N GLY A 257 -17.22 -2.75 -12.93
CA GLY A 257 -18.53 -3.15 -13.45
C GLY A 257 -19.52 -3.53 -12.38
N LEU A 258 -19.32 -3.13 -11.12
CA LEU A 258 -20.27 -3.23 -10.05
C LEU A 258 -21.12 -1.94 -10.00
N TRP A 259 -22.29 -2.00 -9.34
CA TRP A 259 -23.22 -0.87 -9.29
C TRP A 259 -23.71 -0.40 -10.67
N ASN A 260 -24.03 -1.34 -11.55
CA ASN A 260 -24.36 -1.07 -12.96
C ASN A 260 -25.46 -0.02 -13.14
N GLY A 261 -26.52 -0.05 -12.34
CA GLY A 261 -27.58 0.96 -12.41
C GLY A 261 -27.06 2.37 -12.16
N PHE A 262 -26.22 2.54 -11.15
CA PHE A 262 -25.59 3.82 -10.82
C PHE A 262 -24.59 4.26 -11.90
N TYR A 263 -23.75 3.34 -12.33
CA TYR A 263 -22.75 3.64 -13.36
C TYR A 263 -23.39 4.04 -14.70
N ASN A 264 -24.46 3.39 -15.09
CA ASN A 264 -25.18 3.72 -16.33
C ASN A 264 -25.69 5.16 -16.35
N GLU A 265 -26.18 5.68 -15.23
CA GLU A 265 -26.59 7.09 -15.13
C GLU A 265 -25.38 8.04 -15.19
N ILE A 266 -24.25 7.68 -14.59
CA ILE A 266 -23.00 8.43 -14.69
C ILE A 266 -22.53 8.51 -16.15
N GLU A 267 -22.49 7.38 -16.84
CA GLU A 267 -22.04 7.30 -18.25
C GLU A 267 -23.00 8.07 -19.18
N LYS A 268 -24.31 7.88 -19.00
CA LYS A 268 -25.35 8.59 -19.76
C LYS A 268 -25.30 10.10 -19.60
N ALA A 269 -24.97 10.56 -18.39
CA ALA A 269 -24.76 11.97 -18.11
C ALA A 269 -23.41 12.51 -18.59
N GLY A 270 -22.54 11.67 -19.16
CA GLY A 270 -21.21 12.06 -19.64
C GLY A 270 -20.23 12.45 -18.53
N ILE A 271 -20.47 12.02 -17.30
CA ILE A 271 -19.62 12.38 -16.15
C ILE A 271 -18.26 11.67 -16.25
N TYR A 272 -18.24 10.38 -16.50
CA TYR A 272 -17.05 9.62 -16.92
C TYR A 272 -17.46 8.31 -17.58
N LYS A 273 -16.49 7.73 -18.31
CA LYS A 273 -16.59 6.42 -18.93
C LYS A 273 -15.47 5.50 -18.44
N VAL A 274 -15.80 4.22 -18.24
CA VAL A 274 -14.82 3.17 -17.90
C VAL A 274 -14.70 2.22 -19.10
N VAL A 275 -13.47 1.93 -19.53
CA VAL A 275 -13.19 1.13 -20.70
C VAL A 275 -12.21 0.02 -20.36
N PRO A 276 -12.58 -1.26 -20.56
CA PRO A 276 -11.69 -2.38 -20.31
C PRO A 276 -10.61 -2.49 -21.39
N VAL A 277 -9.41 -2.87 -20.98
CA VAL A 277 -8.23 -3.15 -21.83
C VAL A 277 -7.74 -4.57 -21.56
N LYS A 278 -7.45 -5.32 -22.58
CA LYS A 278 -6.98 -6.70 -22.45
C LYS A 278 -5.62 -6.79 -21.75
N PRO A 279 -5.46 -7.68 -20.75
CA PRO A 279 -4.16 -7.90 -20.13
C PRO A 279 -3.10 -8.33 -21.15
N ASN A 280 -1.90 -7.76 -21.04
CA ASN A 280 -0.74 -8.08 -21.90
C ASN A 280 -0.98 -7.88 -23.41
N ASP A 281 -1.93 -7.04 -23.80
CA ASP A 281 -2.23 -6.68 -25.19
C ASP A 281 -1.98 -5.17 -25.40
N ILE A 282 -0.76 -4.85 -25.79
CA ILE A 282 -0.37 -3.45 -26.02
C ILE A 282 -1.12 -2.82 -27.20
N ALA A 283 -1.48 -3.62 -28.21
CA ALA A 283 -2.21 -3.13 -29.37
C ALA A 283 -3.64 -2.70 -28.99
N ASP A 284 -4.32 -3.47 -28.13
CA ASP A 284 -5.63 -3.08 -27.60
C ASP A 284 -5.53 -1.81 -26.75
N PHE A 285 -4.49 -1.69 -25.89
CA PHE A 285 -4.23 -0.48 -25.12
C PHE A 285 -4.05 0.75 -26.01
N GLU A 286 -3.18 0.67 -27.03
CA GLU A 286 -2.92 1.77 -27.95
C GLU A 286 -4.16 2.15 -28.76
N ALA A 287 -4.93 1.16 -29.22
CA ALA A 287 -6.20 1.38 -29.91
C ALA A 287 -7.19 2.16 -29.06
N LYS A 288 -7.35 1.76 -27.78
CA LYS A 288 -8.24 2.46 -26.82
C LYS A 288 -7.77 3.88 -26.52
N ILE A 289 -6.46 4.07 -26.30
CA ILE A 289 -5.87 5.42 -26.12
C ILE A 289 -6.19 6.30 -27.35
N LYS A 290 -6.03 5.78 -28.56
CA LYS A 290 -6.31 6.52 -29.80
C LYS A 290 -7.79 6.84 -29.94
N GLU A 291 -8.68 5.86 -29.70
CA GLU A 291 -10.13 6.02 -29.78
C GLU A 291 -10.63 7.09 -28.79
N TYR A 292 -10.22 6.99 -27.51
CA TYR A 292 -10.73 7.84 -26.44
C TYR A 292 -9.90 9.13 -26.19
N ASN A 293 -9.11 9.56 -27.16
CA ASN A 293 -8.52 10.90 -27.20
C ASN A 293 -9.05 11.74 -28.36
N THR A 294 -10.22 11.38 -28.90
CA THR A 294 -10.88 12.08 -30.02
C THR A 294 -12.25 12.63 -29.60
N GLY A 295 -12.76 13.58 -30.39
CA GLY A 295 -14.09 14.18 -30.15
C GLY A 295 -14.25 14.72 -28.72
N ASN A 296 -15.33 14.30 -28.05
CA ASN A 296 -15.66 14.73 -26.69
C ASN A 296 -14.93 13.95 -25.60
N TYR A 297 -14.19 12.90 -25.94
CA TYR A 297 -13.50 12.06 -24.97
C TYR A 297 -12.06 12.49 -24.76
N LYS A 298 -11.57 12.22 -23.53
CA LYS A 298 -10.16 12.34 -23.19
C LYS A 298 -9.80 11.27 -22.16
N THR A 299 -8.77 10.46 -22.45
CA THR A 299 -8.25 9.51 -21.45
C THR A 299 -7.77 10.27 -20.23
N ALA A 300 -8.35 9.93 -19.08
CA ALA A 300 -8.05 10.50 -17.78
C ALA A 300 -6.92 9.76 -17.09
N GLY A 301 -6.93 8.43 -17.20
CA GLY A 301 -5.93 7.58 -16.59
C GLY A 301 -6.12 6.11 -16.91
N PHE A 302 -5.15 5.30 -16.49
CA PHE A 302 -5.17 3.86 -16.58
C PHE A 302 -4.96 3.29 -15.16
N LEU A 303 -5.89 2.45 -14.72
CA LEU A 303 -5.87 1.81 -13.42
C LEU A 303 -5.62 0.32 -13.59
N HIS A 304 -4.55 -0.17 -13.00
CA HIS A 304 -4.17 -1.58 -13.10
C HIS A 304 -3.42 -2.06 -11.87
N GLU A 305 -3.44 -3.36 -11.62
CA GLU A 305 -2.53 -4.07 -10.73
C GLU A 305 -1.36 -4.61 -11.55
N ILE A 306 -0.15 -4.56 -11.02
CA ILE A 306 1.03 -5.17 -11.68
C ILE A 306 0.88 -6.71 -11.72
N VAL A 307 0.26 -7.27 -10.68
CA VAL A 307 -0.13 -8.67 -10.59
C VAL A 307 -1.62 -8.72 -10.28
N MET A 308 -2.41 -9.25 -11.19
CA MET A 308 -3.86 -9.34 -11.07
C MET A 308 -4.24 -10.49 -10.12
N MET A 309 -4.25 -10.21 -8.82
CA MET A 309 -4.41 -11.23 -7.78
C MET A 309 -5.74 -11.98 -7.88
N ASN A 310 -6.83 -11.32 -8.26
CA ASN A 310 -8.14 -11.95 -8.43
C ASN A 310 -8.24 -12.85 -9.68
N TYR A 311 -7.20 -12.87 -10.53
CA TYR A 311 -7.12 -13.64 -11.77
C TYR A 311 -5.92 -14.57 -11.77
N GLY A 312 -5.79 -15.41 -10.73
CA GLY A 312 -4.73 -16.40 -10.62
C GLY A 312 -3.33 -15.83 -10.57
N ALA A 313 -3.19 -14.61 -10.06
CA ALA A 313 -1.93 -13.86 -9.99
C ALA A 313 -1.31 -13.61 -11.40
N LEU A 314 -2.14 -13.35 -12.40
CA LEU A 314 -1.66 -12.98 -13.73
C LEU A 314 -0.77 -11.74 -13.65
N LYS A 315 0.50 -11.91 -14.01
CA LYS A 315 1.48 -10.82 -14.05
C LYS A 315 1.34 -10.04 -15.35
N LEU A 316 1.32 -8.72 -15.26
CA LEU A 316 1.46 -7.86 -16.42
C LEU A 316 2.93 -7.87 -16.88
N THR A 317 3.14 -8.12 -18.16
CA THR A 317 4.47 -8.25 -18.77
C THR A 317 4.83 -7.08 -19.68
N ARG A 318 3.85 -6.25 -20.02
CA ARG A 318 4.01 -5.03 -20.85
C ARG A 318 2.96 -3.98 -20.49
#